data_5aa6136c27448eb1c857a60b574dc7b8
#
_entry.id   5aa6136c27448eb1c857a60b574dc7b8
#
_cell.length_a   1.000
_cell.length_b   1.000
_cell.length_c   1.000
_cell.angle_alpha   90.00
_cell.angle_beta   90.00
_cell.angle_gamma   90.00
#
_symmetry.space_group_name_H-M   'P 1'
#
loop_
_entity.id
_entity.type
_entity.pdbx_description
1 polymer ?
#
loop_
_entity_poly.entity_id
_entity_poly.type
_entity_poly.pdbx_seq_one_letter_code
_entity_poly.pdbx_strand_id
1 'polypeptide(L)'
;MLAILPALVFLAGCTQQRPLPQLQNQLGQLNQQLQTLTNQAAVLEQQNALNAHSTSGVYLLPAAQNSAVLQSSIGQLNVSISNVETEANGTRALLHIQTIDTAQLPAFSAQLDWGQIDPVSGRPLTSDVQTQAFIFSPSLLPKNQAVIELRLSGLSPEQLGFIRLHHILREEQAVPPVASSDAP
;
A
#
# COMPACT_ATOMS: atom_id res chain seq x y z
N MET A 1 -24.92 46.43 74.23
CA MET A 1 -25.66 45.58 73.28
C MET A 1 -24.80 45.37 72.06
N LEU A 2 -24.20 44.21 71.99
CA LEU A 2 -23.22 43.87 70.94
C LEU A 2 -23.92 42.88 70.00
N ALA A 3 -24.18 43.21 68.75
CA ALA A 3 -24.80 42.37 67.75
C ALA A 3 -23.69 41.64 66.95
N ILE A 4 -23.62 40.31 67.11
CA ILE A 4 -22.73 39.43 66.37
C ILE A 4 -23.45 38.95 65.10
N LEU A 5 -22.97 39.34 63.91
CA LEU A 5 -23.43 38.84 62.60
C LEU A 5 -22.64 37.62 62.23
N PRO A 6 -23.28 36.50 61.92
CA PRO A 6 -22.54 35.31 61.34
C PRO A 6 -22.39 35.51 59.85
N ALA A 7 -21.13 35.50 59.36
CA ALA A 7 -20.78 35.42 57.95
C ALA A 7 -20.94 34.00 57.41
N LEU A 8 -21.95 33.79 56.56
CA LEU A 8 -22.13 32.56 55.82
C LEU A 8 -21.18 32.54 54.61
N VAL A 9 -20.15 31.71 54.67
CA VAL A 9 -19.25 31.47 53.55
C VAL A 9 -19.89 30.39 52.67
N PHE A 10 -20.40 30.79 51.50
CA PHE A 10 -20.83 29.88 50.44
C PHE A 10 -19.60 29.34 49.71
N LEU A 11 -19.22 28.10 49.97
CA LEU A 11 -18.31 27.32 49.17
C LEU A 11 -19.04 26.86 47.91
N ALA A 12 -18.97 27.63 46.82
CA ALA A 12 -19.36 27.21 45.50
C ALA A 12 -18.35 26.22 44.97
N GLY A 13 -18.55 24.91 45.24
CA GLY A 13 -17.82 23.84 44.62
C GLY A 13 -18.20 23.76 43.16
N CYS A 14 -17.33 24.23 42.24
CA CYS A 14 -17.42 23.92 40.81
C CYS A 14 -17.14 22.45 40.61
N THR A 15 -18.19 21.62 40.63
CA THR A 15 -18.12 20.25 40.09
C THR A 15 -18.02 20.36 38.58
N GLN A 16 -16.79 20.28 38.06
CA GLN A 16 -16.53 20.18 36.63
C GLN A 16 -16.96 18.81 36.18
N GLN A 17 -18.24 18.62 35.94
CA GLN A 17 -18.82 17.45 35.32
C GLN A 17 -18.31 17.39 33.86
N ARG A 18 -17.22 16.68 33.63
CA ARG A 18 -16.87 16.26 32.27
C ARG A 18 -18.03 15.41 31.73
N PRO A 19 -18.62 15.76 30.59
CA PRO A 19 -19.81 15.08 30.14
C PRO A 19 -19.43 13.61 29.81
N LEU A 20 -19.98 12.69 30.59
CA LEU A 20 -19.86 11.24 30.39
C LEU A 20 -20.04 10.78 28.92
N PRO A 21 -20.92 11.40 28.10
CA PRO A 21 -21.07 11.06 26.70
C PRO A 21 -19.81 11.27 25.85
N GLN A 22 -19.02 12.33 26.14
CA GLN A 22 -17.76 12.58 25.42
C GLN A 22 -16.71 11.51 25.71
N LEU A 23 -16.64 11.04 26.95
CA LEU A 23 -15.71 9.96 27.33
C LEU A 23 -16.08 8.64 26.66
N GLN A 24 -17.37 8.32 26.60
CA GLN A 24 -17.87 7.12 25.91
C GLN A 24 -17.60 7.17 24.41
N ASN A 25 -17.79 8.32 23.76
CA ASN A 25 -17.45 8.51 22.35
C ASN A 25 -15.95 8.35 22.09
N GLN A 26 -15.10 8.89 22.96
CA GLN A 26 -13.64 8.73 22.86
C GLN A 26 -13.21 7.26 23.03
N LEU A 27 -13.80 6.53 23.98
CA LEU A 27 -13.57 5.10 24.16
C LEU A 27 -14.02 4.29 22.95
N GLY A 28 -15.17 4.63 22.35
CA GLY A 28 -15.65 3.99 21.12
C GLY A 28 -14.70 4.21 19.95
N GLN A 29 -14.23 5.44 19.74
CA GLN A 29 -13.24 5.78 18.70
C GLN A 29 -11.91 5.08 18.93
N LEU A 30 -11.43 5.03 20.17
CA LEU A 30 -10.18 4.34 20.50
C LEU A 30 -10.29 2.82 20.22
N ASN A 31 -11.39 2.19 20.57
CA ASN A 31 -11.63 0.77 20.27
C ASN A 31 -11.65 0.51 18.76
N GLN A 32 -12.30 1.38 17.97
CA GLN A 32 -12.29 1.25 16.50
C GLN A 32 -10.88 1.40 15.95
N GLN A 33 -10.09 2.37 16.42
CA GLN A 33 -8.70 2.55 16.01
C GLN A 33 -7.85 1.34 16.36
N LEU A 34 -8.00 0.78 17.56
CA LEU A 34 -7.30 -0.43 17.98
C LEU A 34 -7.64 -1.64 17.08
N GLN A 35 -8.92 -1.83 16.75
CA GLN A 35 -9.33 -2.89 15.84
C GLN A 35 -8.73 -2.71 14.44
N THR A 36 -8.75 -1.49 13.92
CA THR A 36 -8.16 -1.16 12.61
C THR A 36 -6.67 -1.47 12.60
N LEU A 37 -5.91 -1.00 13.61
CA LEU A 37 -4.48 -1.26 13.72
C LEU A 37 -4.17 -2.76 13.89
N THR A 38 -4.97 -3.48 14.67
CA THR A 38 -4.81 -4.92 14.85
C THR A 38 -5.01 -5.66 13.54
N ASN A 39 -6.04 -5.30 12.77
CA ASN A 39 -6.30 -5.89 11.47
C ASN A 39 -5.17 -5.57 10.48
N GLN A 40 -4.70 -4.33 10.43
CA GLN A 40 -3.57 -3.94 9.58
C GLN A 40 -2.29 -4.71 9.95
N ALA A 41 -2.00 -4.88 11.23
CA ALA A 41 -0.85 -5.64 11.70
C ALA A 41 -0.93 -7.12 11.26
N ALA A 42 -2.09 -7.75 11.37
CA ALA A 42 -2.30 -9.14 10.94
C ALA A 42 -2.12 -9.29 9.41
N VAL A 43 -2.65 -8.36 8.62
CA VAL A 43 -2.49 -8.38 7.15
C VAL A 43 -1.03 -8.12 6.76
N LEU A 44 -0.34 -7.23 7.47
CA LEU A 44 1.09 -6.98 7.24
C LEU A 44 1.94 -8.23 7.54
N GLU A 45 1.66 -8.92 8.64
CA GLU A 45 2.33 -10.19 8.97
C GLU A 45 2.08 -11.24 7.87
N GLN A 46 0.85 -11.33 7.37
CA GLN A 46 0.49 -12.20 6.26
C GLN A 46 1.26 -11.83 4.98
N GLN A 47 1.33 -10.55 4.62
CA GLN A 47 2.13 -10.08 3.49
C GLN A 47 3.60 -10.46 3.63
N ASN A 48 4.17 -10.27 4.81
CA ASN A 48 5.56 -10.62 5.09
C ASN A 48 5.78 -12.14 4.99
N ALA A 49 4.86 -12.96 5.49
CA ALA A 49 4.92 -14.41 5.37
C ALA A 49 4.86 -14.88 3.91
N LEU A 50 3.99 -14.30 3.08
CA LEU A 50 3.93 -14.58 1.64
C LEU A 50 5.24 -14.21 0.95
N ASN A 51 5.81 -13.06 1.26
CA ASN A 51 7.05 -12.57 0.68
C ASN A 51 8.28 -13.38 1.12
N ALA A 52 8.31 -13.84 2.38
CA ALA A 52 9.39 -14.70 2.89
C ALA A 52 9.48 -16.05 2.15
N HIS A 53 8.37 -16.53 1.61
CA HIS A 53 8.29 -17.79 0.89
C HIS A 53 8.27 -17.59 -0.64
N SER A 54 8.31 -16.35 -1.13
CA SER A 54 8.32 -16.03 -2.55
C SER A 54 9.73 -16.18 -3.10
N THR A 55 9.91 -17.07 -4.08
CA THR A 55 11.18 -17.24 -4.80
C THR A 55 11.34 -16.28 -5.97
N SER A 56 10.25 -15.67 -6.41
CA SER A 56 10.24 -14.69 -7.50
C SER A 56 9.09 -13.70 -7.31
N GLY A 57 9.43 -12.43 -7.33
CA GLY A 57 8.43 -11.37 -7.19
C GLY A 57 8.02 -11.06 -5.74
N VAL A 58 7.12 -10.11 -5.60
CA VAL A 58 6.64 -9.58 -4.32
C VAL A 58 5.12 -9.53 -4.29
N TYR A 59 4.54 -9.94 -3.18
CA TYR A 59 3.12 -9.82 -2.89
C TYR A 59 2.85 -8.51 -2.14
N LEU A 60 1.83 -7.81 -2.58
CA LEU A 60 1.29 -6.61 -1.97
C LEU A 60 -0.19 -6.88 -1.64
N LEU A 61 -0.54 -6.76 -0.38
CA LEU A 61 -1.91 -6.90 0.08
C LEU A 61 -2.50 -5.49 0.26
N PRO A 62 -3.59 -5.14 -0.44
CA PRO A 62 -4.19 -3.81 -0.35
C PRO A 62 -4.47 -3.37 1.09
N ALA A 63 -4.95 -4.29 1.92
CA ALA A 63 -5.28 -4.01 3.31
C ALA A 63 -4.05 -3.82 4.23
N ALA A 64 -2.84 -4.24 3.81
CA ALA A 64 -1.62 -4.03 4.59
C ALA A 64 -1.16 -2.57 4.56
N GLN A 65 -1.51 -1.83 3.50
CA GLN A 65 -1.14 -0.42 3.31
C GLN A 65 0.36 -0.15 3.56
N ASN A 66 1.21 -1.07 3.13
CA ASN A 66 2.64 -1.03 3.35
C ASN A 66 3.41 -1.36 2.08
N SER A 67 4.69 -1.00 2.08
CA SER A 67 5.60 -1.37 1.00
C SER A 67 6.26 -2.72 1.26
N ALA A 68 6.77 -3.33 0.20
CA ALA A 68 7.59 -4.53 0.27
C ALA A 68 8.84 -4.37 -0.60
N VAL A 69 9.91 -5.04 -0.20
CA VAL A 69 11.19 -5.01 -0.91
C VAL A 69 11.26 -6.17 -1.90
N LEU A 70 11.56 -5.87 -3.15
CA LEU A 70 11.73 -6.82 -4.23
C LEU A 70 13.17 -6.84 -4.72
N GLN A 71 13.77 -8.02 -4.74
CA GLN A 71 15.04 -8.27 -5.43
C GLN A 71 14.76 -8.56 -6.91
N SER A 72 15.40 -7.81 -7.80
CA SER A 72 15.17 -7.94 -9.24
C SER A 72 16.46 -7.78 -10.04
N SER A 73 16.38 -8.08 -11.36
CA SER A 73 17.50 -7.87 -12.28
C SER A 73 17.91 -6.41 -12.47
N ILE A 74 17.06 -5.46 -12.08
CA ILE A 74 17.32 -4.02 -12.16
C ILE A 74 17.73 -3.41 -10.81
N GLY A 75 17.95 -4.24 -9.78
CA GLY A 75 18.33 -3.84 -8.43
C GLY A 75 17.24 -4.12 -7.39
N GLN A 76 17.46 -3.61 -6.19
CA GLN A 76 16.48 -3.66 -5.10
C GLN A 76 15.43 -2.57 -5.29
N LEU A 77 14.18 -2.97 -5.26
CA LEU A 77 13.03 -2.09 -5.42
C LEU A 77 12.19 -2.07 -4.16
N ASN A 78 11.74 -0.89 -3.76
CA ASN A 78 10.66 -0.72 -2.80
C ASN A 78 9.36 -0.56 -3.59
N VAL A 79 8.39 -1.43 -3.34
CA VAL A 79 7.13 -1.50 -4.09
C VAL A 79 5.97 -1.35 -3.13
N SER A 80 4.99 -0.51 -3.48
CA SER A 80 3.76 -0.34 -2.71
C SER A 80 2.58 -0.02 -3.62
N ILE A 81 1.37 -0.18 -3.09
CA ILE A 81 0.14 0.22 -3.75
C ILE A 81 -0.61 1.26 -2.92
N SER A 82 -1.31 2.14 -3.62
CA SER A 82 -2.18 3.15 -3.01
C SER A 82 -3.39 3.43 -3.88
N ASN A 83 -4.32 4.25 -3.39
CA ASN A 83 -5.50 4.71 -4.12
C ASN A 83 -6.28 3.55 -4.77
N VAL A 84 -6.56 2.51 -3.95
CA VAL A 84 -7.35 1.36 -4.37
C VAL A 84 -8.82 1.77 -4.39
N GLU A 85 -9.38 1.91 -5.59
CA GLU A 85 -10.72 2.47 -5.81
C GLU A 85 -11.51 1.59 -6.77
N THR A 86 -12.82 1.65 -6.67
CA THR A 86 -13.74 0.95 -7.59
C THR A 86 -13.70 1.58 -8.99
N GLU A 87 -13.58 0.74 -10.00
CA GLU A 87 -13.73 1.09 -11.40
C GLU A 87 -14.86 0.25 -12.03
N ALA A 88 -15.38 0.66 -13.19
CA ALA A 88 -16.57 0.06 -13.81
C ALA A 88 -16.52 -1.49 -13.92
N ASN A 89 -15.35 -2.07 -14.20
CA ASN A 89 -15.16 -3.52 -14.38
C ASN A 89 -14.14 -4.12 -13.41
N GLY A 90 -13.88 -3.47 -12.27
CA GLY A 90 -12.88 -3.98 -11.34
C GLY A 90 -12.36 -2.93 -10.38
N THR A 91 -11.05 -2.91 -10.22
CA THR A 91 -10.33 -2.03 -9.29
C THR A 91 -9.26 -1.22 -10.02
N ARG A 92 -9.19 0.07 -9.70
CA ARG A 92 -8.07 0.95 -10.05
C ARG A 92 -7.16 1.11 -8.85
N ALA A 93 -5.85 1.10 -9.06
CA ALA A 93 -4.86 1.33 -8.03
C ALA A 93 -3.63 2.03 -8.60
N LEU A 94 -2.80 2.63 -7.74
CA LEU A 94 -1.50 3.17 -8.11
C LEU A 94 -0.40 2.26 -7.57
N LEU A 95 0.44 1.76 -8.47
CA LEU A 95 1.64 1.00 -8.14
C LEU A 95 2.83 1.97 -8.07
N HIS A 96 3.46 2.05 -6.92
CA HIS A 96 4.67 2.82 -6.71
C HIS A 96 5.86 1.87 -6.72
N ILE A 97 6.86 2.19 -7.54
CA ILE A 97 8.12 1.46 -7.63
C ILE A 97 9.24 2.46 -7.42
N GLN A 98 10.14 2.19 -6.49
CA GLN A 98 11.28 3.04 -6.18
C GLN A 98 12.54 2.18 -6.01
N THR A 99 13.67 2.61 -6.58
CA THR A 99 14.96 1.99 -6.29
C THR A 99 15.40 2.31 -4.86
N ILE A 100 15.93 1.33 -4.13
CA ILE A 100 16.42 1.54 -2.74
C ILE A 100 17.74 2.29 -2.77
N ASP A 101 18.62 1.95 -3.70
CA ASP A 101 19.77 2.79 -4.05
C ASP A 101 19.27 4.02 -4.82
N THR A 102 19.97 5.11 -4.78
CA THR A 102 19.60 6.34 -5.49
C THR A 102 19.74 6.23 -7.01
N ALA A 103 19.91 5.01 -7.54
CA ALA A 103 20.03 4.74 -8.96
C ALA A 103 18.74 5.10 -9.71
N GLN A 104 18.88 5.53 -10.94
CA GLN A 104 17.74 5.80 -11.82
C GLN A 104 17.04 4.49 -12.19
N LEU A 105 15.72 4.53 -12.23
CA LEU A 105 14.91 3.40 -12.66
C LEU A 105 15.05 3.24 -14.19
N PRO A 106 15.62 2.13 -14.68
CA PRO A 106 15.75 1.88 -16.12
C PRO A 106 14.40 1.53 -16.75
N ALA A 107 14.37 1.42 -18.08
CA ALA A 107 13.27 0.73 -18.76
C ALA A 107 13.23 -0.74 -18.36
N PHE A 108 12.05 -1.27 -18.11
CA PHE A 108 11.86 -2.68 -17.73
C PHE A 108 10.49 -3.18 -18.16
N SER A 109 10.40 -4.49 -18.37
CA SER A 109 9.14 -5.22 -18.44
C SER A 109 8.89 -5.95 -17.14
N ALA A 110 7.61 -6.17 -16.82
CA ALA A 110 7.20 -6.91 -15.64
C ALA A 110 5.84 -7.60 -15.87
N GLN A 111 5.56 -8.58 -15.04
CA GLN A 111 4.24 -9.22 -14.96
C GLN A 111 3.59 -8.90 -13.63
N LEU A 112 2.28 -8.68 -13.68
CA LEU A 112 1.43 -8.40 -12.56
C LEU A 112 0.34 -9.46 -12.50
N ASP A 113 0.28 -10.19 -11.38
CA ASP A 113 -0.83 -11.09 -11.07
C ASP A 113 -1.70 -10.44 -9.99
N TRP A 114 -3.01 -10.67 -10.05
CA TRP A 114 -3.91 -10.27 -8.96
C TRP A 114 -5.03 -11.29 -8.80
N GLY A 115 -5.56 -11.37 -7.58
CA GLY A 115 -6.58 -12.34 -7.24
C GLY A 115 -7.07 -12.21 -5.81
N GLN A 116 -7.83 -13.21 -5.41
CA GLN A 116 -8.36 -13.32 -4.05
C GLN A 116 -7.40 -14.11 -3.15
N ILE A 117 -7.56 -13.93 -1.84
CA ILE A 117 -6.90 -14.72 -0.82
C ILE A 117 -7.93 -15.64 -0.16
N ASP A 118 -7.56 -16.89 0.05
CA ASP A 118 -8.34 -17.81 0.87
C ASP A 118 -8.37 -17.32 2.33
N PRO A 119 -9.55 -17.01 2.87
CA PRO A 119 -9.68 -16.45 4.22
C PRO A 119 -9.27 -17.43 5.33
N VAL A 120 -9.20 -18.73 5.05
CA VAL A 120 -8.83 -19.75 6.02
C VAL A 120 -7.33 -19.97 6.08
N SER A 121 -6.69 -20.15 4.91
CA SER A 121 -5.26 -20.42 4.83
C SER A 121 -4.40 -19.16 4.73
N GLY A 122 -4.99 -18.02 4.40
CA GLY A 122 -4.27 -16.78 4.15
C GLY A 122 -3.39 -16.79 2.89
N ARG A 123 -3.62 -17.74 1.98
CA ARG A 123 -2.83 -17.90 0.75
C ARG A 123 -3.59 -17.41 -0.48
N PRO A 124 -2.89 -16.94 -1.52
CA PRO A 124 -3.50 -16.67 -2.80
C PRO A 124 -4.28 -17.88 -3.33
N LEU A 125 -5.54 -17.65 -3.75
CA LEU A 125 -6.29 -18.64 -4.50
C LEU A 125 -5.62 -18.80 -5.88
N THR A 126 -5.44 -20.04 -6.32
CA THR A 126 -4.85 -20.35 -7.63
C THR A 126 -5.89 -20.36 -8.75
N SER A 127 -7.18 -20.47 -8.41
CA SER A 127 -8.29 -20.27 -9.33
C SER A 127 -8.51 -18.79 -9.56
N ASP A 128 -8.81 -18.41 -10.80
CA ASP A 128 -9.21 -17.04 -11.18
C ASP A 128 -8.14 -15.94 -10.97
N VAL A 129 -6.87 -16.33 -10.93
CA VAL A 129 -5.77 -15.36 -10.96
C VAL A 129 -5.74 -14.70 -12.33
N GLN A 130 -5.78 -13.38 -12.33
CA GLN A 130 -5.61 -12.56 -13.52
C GLN A 130 -4.14 -12.19 -13.66
N THR A 131 -3.66 -12.11 -14.90
CA THR A 131 -2.26 -11.76 -15.20
C THR A 131 -2.21 -10.70 -16.30
N GLN A 132 -1.35 -9.71 -16.14
CA GLN A 132 -1.08 -8.69 -17.13
C GLN A 132 0.42 -8.39 -17.19
N ALA A 133 0.99 -8.37 -18.39
CA ALA A 133 2.33 -7.84 -18.61
C ALA A 133 2.26 -6.33 -18.89
N PHE A 134 3.28 -5.60 -18.44
CA PHE A 134 3.44 -4.19 -18.77
C PHE A 134 4.93 -3.85 -19.00
N ILE A 135 5.15 -2.76 -19.72
CA ILE A 135 6.47 -2.20 -19.99
C ILE A 135 6.51 -0.81 -19.37
N PHE A 136 7.51 -0.56 -18.56
CA PHE A 136 7.81 0.77 -18.05
C PHE A 136 8.92 1.41 -18.89
N SER A 137 8.63 2.58 -19.45
CA SER A 137 9.61 3.42 -20.12
C SER A 137 9.85 4.68 -19.28
N PRO A 138 11.08 4.94 -18.85
CA PRO A 138 11.38 6.15 -18.09
C PRO A 138 11.07 7.40 -18.92
N SER A 139 10.65 8.46 -18.26
CA SER A 139 10.51 9.78 -18.90
C SER A 139 11.89 10.37 -19.26
N LEU A 140 11.90 11.43 -20.07
CA LEU A 140 13.13 12.18 -20.44
C LEU A 140 13.89 12.70 -19.22
N LEU A 141 13.24 12.86 -18.07
CA LEU A 141 13.85 13.17 -16.79
C LEU A 141 13.94 11.89 -15.97
N PRO A 142 15.13 11.28 -15.89
CA PRO A 142 15.32 10.04 -15.15
C PRO A 142 15.03 10.26 -13.66
N LYS A 143 14.22 9.39 -13.09
CA LYS A 143 13.84 9.39 -11.66
C LYS A 143 14.17 8.02 -11.06
N ASN A 144 14.38 8.01 -9.75
CA ASN A 144 14.54 6.78 -8.98
C ASN A 144 13.18 6.14 -8.61
N GLN A 145 12.08 6.72 -9.07
CA GLN A 145 10.73 6.24 -8.79
C GLN A 145 9.81 6.32 -10.00
N ALA A 146 8.83 5.42 -10.04
CA ALA A 146 7.73 5.40 -10.97
C ALA A 146 6.40 5.23 -10.24
N VAL A 147 5.35 5.84 -10.80
CA VAL A 147 3.96 5.59 -10.38
C VAL A 147 3.20 5.12 -11.63
N ILE A 148 2.61 3.94 -11.54
CA ILE A 148 1.92 3.28 -12.64
C ILE A 148 0.46 3.08 -12.24
N GLU A 149 -0.47 3.57 -13.05
CA GLU A 149 -1.89 3.29 -12.87
C GLU A 149 -2.19 1.85 -13.29
N LEU A 150 -2.74 1.08 -12.37
CA LEU A 150 -3.20 -0.28 -12.59
C LEU A 150 -4.72 -0.30 -12.79
N ARG A 151 -5.19 -1.09 -13.74
CA ARG A 151 -6.60 -1.41 -13.96
C ARG A 151 -6.78 -2.91 -13.85
N LEU A 152 -7.23 -3.33 -12.67
CA LEU A 152 -7.34 -4.73 -12.26
C LEU A 152 -8.79 -5.19 -12.52
N SER A 153 -9.01 -5.80 -13.67
CA SER A 153 -10.35 -6.25 -14.07
C SER A 153 -10.83 -7.44 -13.27
N GLY A 154 -12.14 -7.59 -13.16
CA GLY A 154 -12.79 -8.80 -12.64
C GLY A 154 -12.96 -8.87 -11.12
N LEU A 155 -12.33 -8.00 -10.34
CA LEU A 155 -12.44 -7.98 -8.88
C LEU A 155 -12.70 -6.56 -8.37
N SER A 156 -13.67 -6.42 -7.47
CA SER A 156 -13.85 -5.16 -6.73
C SER A 156 -12.73 -4.96 -5.68
N PRO A 157 -12.54 -3.73 -5.16
CA PRO A 157 -11.54 -3.47 -4.12
C PRO A 157 -11.66 -4.38 -2.89
N GLU A 158 -12.89 -4.74 -2.52
CA GLU A 158 -13.18 -5.62 -1.37
C GLU A 158 -12.81 -7.08 -1.65
N GLN A 159 -12.82 -7.49 -2.92
CA GLN A 159 -12.48 -8.84 -3.37
C GLN A 159 -10.99 -8.98 -3.69
N LEU A 160 -10.29 -7.85 -3.92
CA LEU A 160 -8.88 -7.83 -4.26
C LEU A 160 -8.03 -8.21 -3.05
N GLY A 161 -7.64 -9.47 -2.97
CA GLY A 161 -6.86 -10.02 -1.86
C GLY A 161 -5.38 -9.73 -1.99
N PHE A 162 -4.82 -9.84 -3.20
CA PHE A 162 -3.40 -9.62 -3.46
C PHE A 162 -3.13 -9.05 -4.84
N ILE A 163 -2.00 -8.37 -4.96
CA ILE A 163 -1.31 -8.05 -6.20
C ILE A 163 0.11 -8.61 -6.08
N ARG A 164 0.61 -9.28 -7.12
CA ARG A 164 1.97 -9.81 -7.17
C ARG A 164 2.71 -9.23 -8.35
N LEU A 165 3.84 -8.59 -8.09
CA LEU A 165 4.75 -8.08 -9.11
C LEU A 165 5.93 -9.05 -9.25
N HIS A 166 6.18 -9.54 -10.46
CA HIS A 166 7.23 -10.52 -10.73
C HIS A 166 7.77 -10.40 -12.15
N HIS A 167 8.77 -11.23 -12.51
CA HIS A 167 9.41 -11.28 -13.83
C HIS A 167 9.88 -9.88 -14.31
N ILE A 168 10.55 -9.14 -13.42
CA ILE A 168 11.10 -7.84 -13.79
C ILE A 168 12.37 -8.07 -14.60
N LEU A 169 12.35 -7.65 -15.85
CA LEU A 169 13.46 -7.76 -16.78
C LEU A 169 13.82 -6.38 -17.31
N ARG A 170 15.12 -6.06 -17.32
CA ARG A 170 15.60 -4.83 -17.94
C ARG A 170 15.33 -4.89 -19.45
N GLU A 171 14.68 -3.84 -19.96
CA GLU A 171 14.60 -3.62 -21.39
C GLU A 171 15.94 -3.05 -21.88
N GLU A 172 16.63 -3.79 -22.72
CA GLU A 172 17.79 -3.23 -23.45
C GLU A 172 17.25 -2.17 -24.41
N GLN A 173 17.68 -0.92 -24.25
CA GLN A 173 17.45 0.09 -25.27
C GLN A 173 18.07 -0.43 -26.56
N ALA A 174 17.26 -0.68 -27.57
CA ALA A 174 17.74 -0.94 -28.90
C ALA A 174 18.64 0.23 -29.30
N VAL A 175 19.97 0.00 -29.33
CA VAL A 175 20.92 0.98 -29.84
C VAL A 175 20.49 1.26 -31.29
N PRO A 176 20.12 2.52 -31.62
CA PRO A 176 19.78 2.82 -33.00
C PRO A 176 20.98 2.43 -33.88
N PRO A 177 20.73 1.75 -35.00
CA PRO A 177 21.81 1.31 -35.88
C PRO A 177 22.68 2.53 -36.20
N VAL A 178 23.97 2.42 -35.86
CA VAL A 178 24.97 3.44 -36.22
C VAL A 178 24.94 3.49 -37.73
N ALA A 179 24.46 4.60 -38.30
CA ALA A 179 24.51 4.81 -39.72
C ALA A 179 25.99 4.75 -40.12
N SER A 180 26.37 3.67 -40.80
CA SER A 180 27.66 3.51 -41.40
C SER A 180 27.78 4.65 -42.44
N SER A 181 28.51 5.70 -42.11
CA SER A 181 28.93 6.67 -43.10
C SER A 181 30.05 6.06 -43.91
N ASP A 182 29.69 5.19 -44.83
CA ASP A 182 30.55 4.95 -46.00
C ASP A 182 30.44 6.19 -46.89
N ALA A 183 31.42 7.05 -46.80
CA ALA A 183 31.67 8.05 -47.80
C ALA A 183 32.87 7.59 -48.65
N PRO A 184 32.82 7.68 -49.99
CA PRO A 184 33.88 7.33 -50.92
C PRO A 184 35.05 8.27 -50.90
#